data_b92eb786f68cff0750508a0dd90a10d2
#
_entry.id   b92eb786f68cff0750508a0dd90a10d2
#
_cell.length_a   1.000
_cell.length_b   1.000
_cell.length_c   1.000
_cell.angle_alpha   90.00
_cell.angle_beta   90.00
_cell.angle_gamma   90.00
#
_symmetry.space_group_name_H-M   'P 1'
#
loop_
_entity.id
_entity.type
_entity.pdbx_description
1 polymer ?
#
loop_
_entity_poly.entity_id
_entity_poly.type
_entity_poly.pdbx_seq_one_letter_code
_entity_poly.pdbx_strand_id
1 'polypeptide(L)' 'MATDRELVNFSEEHELNTVLARHNKAQSIANREVLCELGKECKEKLGKRVLTQDEFDEFLKPVLSRLENKRA' A
#
# COMPACT_ATOMS: atom_id res chain seq x y z
N MET A 1 4.15 -3.51 -20.09
CA MET A 1 5.08 -4.50 -19.55
C MET A 1 5.32 -4.28 -18.08
N ALA A 2 5.04 -5.27 -17.28
CA ALA A 2 5.30 -5.18 -15.85
C ALA A 2 6.80 -5.26 -15.60
N THR A 3 7.30 -4.42 -14.72
CA THR A 3 8.69 -4.45 -14.29
C THR A 3 8.71 -4.56 -12.79
N ASP A 4 9.87 -4.87 -12.23
CA ASP A 4 10.02 -4.95 -10.79
C ASP A 4 9.61 -3.66 -10.09
N ARG A 5 9.74 -2.54 -10.79
CA ARG A 5 9.37 -1.24 -10.22
C ARG A 5 7.88 -1.07 -10.04
N GLU A 6 7.09 -1.90 -10.72
CA GLU A 6 5.63 -1.83 -10.60
C GLU A 6 5.11 -2.65 -9.44
N LEU A 7 5.96 -3.45 -8.82
CA LEU A 7 5.56 -4.26 -7.67
C LEU A 7 5.71 -3.46 -6.39
N VAL A 8 4.82 -3.74 -5.44
CA VAL A 8 4.90 -3.11 -4.13
C VAL A 8 5.78 -3.97 -3.23
N ASN A 9 6.83 -3.38 -2.70
CA ASN A 9 7.71 -4.06 -1.77
C ASN A 9 7.38 -3.63 -0.35
N PHE A 10 6.67 -4.48 0.37
CA PHE A 10 6.18 -4.15 1.71
C PHE A 10 7.28 -4.17 2.77
N SER A 11 8.46 -4.65 2.44
CA SER A 11 9.59 -4.60 3.37
C SER A 11 10.42 -3.32 3.22
N GLU A 12 10.11 -2.50 2.22
CA GLU A 12 10.82 -1.25 2.00
C GLU A 12 10.00 -0.08 2.52
N GLU A 13 10.51 0.59 3.55
CA GLU A 13 9.80 1.69 4.17
C GLU A 13 9.49 2.82 3.20
N HIS A 14 10.46 3.18 2.37
CA HIS A 14 10.24 4.29 1.44
C HIS A 14 9.19 3.96 0.38
N GLU A 15 9.00 2.70 0.04
CA GLU A 15 7.94 2.32 -0.88
C GLU A 15 6.57 2.51 -0.24
N LEU A 16 6.45 2.15 1.03
CA LEU A 16 5.22 2.36 1.77
C LEU A 16 4.94 3.85 1.90
N ASN A 17 5.97 4.65 2.17
CA ASN A 17 5.81 6.10 2.25
C ASN A 17 5.35 6.69 0.92
N THR A 18 5.84 6.15 -0.19
CA THR A 18 5.42 6.60 -1.51
C THR A 18 3.94 6.32 -1.74
N VAL A 19 3.49 5.13 -1.35
CA VAL A 19 2.06 4.78 -1.46
C VAL A 19 1.22 5.74 -0.62
N LEU A 20 1.63 6.00 0.62
CA LEU A 20 0.90 6.91 1.49
C LEU A 20 0.84 8.30 0.89
N ALA A 21 1.95 8.78 0.34
CA ALA A 21 2.00 10.11 -0.26
C ALA A 21 1.06 10.22 -1.45
N ARG A 22 0.97 9.17 -2.27
CA ARG A 22 0.08 9.18 -3.43
C ARG A 22 -1.38 9.30 -3.03
N HIS A 23 -1.72 8.78 -1.86
CA HIS A 23 -3.10 8.82 -1.38
C HIS A 23 -3.35 9.92 -0.36
N ASN A 24 -2.40 10.83 -0.21
CA ASN A 24 -2.49 11.94 0.76
C ASN A 24 -2.68 11.45 2.19
N LYS A 25 -2.01 10.36 2.53
CA LYS A 25 -2.05 9.81 3.88
C LYS A 25 -0.74 10.10 4.61
N ALA A 26 -0.79 10.11 5.93
CA ALA A 26 0.39 10.38 6.74
C ALA A 26 1.42 9.27 6.58
N GLN A 27 2.70 9.64 6.52
CA GLN A 27 3.78 8.67 6.43
C GLN A 27 4.22 8.28 7.83
N SER A 28 3.32 7.62 8.54
CA SER A 28 3.54 7.25 9.94
C SER A 28 3.78 5.74 10.07
N ILE A 29 4.36 5.35 11.21
CA ILE A 29 4.58 3.94 11.49
C ILE A 29 3.25 3.20 11.52
N ALA A 30 2.24 3.81 12.16
CA ALA A 30 0.92 3.19 12.25
C ALA A 30 0.33 2.94 10.85
N ASN A 31 0.44 3.92 9.96
CA ASN A 31 -0.07 3.75 8.60
C ASN A 31 0.72 2.69 7.83
N ARG A 32 2.04 2.67 8.01
CA ARG A 32 2.85 1.65 7.34
C ARG A 32 2.48 0.24 7.81
N GLU A 33 2.19 0.08 9.09
CA GLU A 33 1.75 -1.21 9.60
C GLU A 33 0.41 -1.62 9.01
N VAL A 34 -0.51 -0.67 8.91
CA VAL A 34 -1.81 -0.94 8.28
C VAL A 34 -1.61 -1.34 6.83
N LEU A 35 -0.72 -0.65 6.09
CA LEU A 35 -0.45 -1.02 4.71
C LEU A 35 0.07 -2.45 4.59
N CYS A 36 0.94 -2.86 5.49
CA CYS A 36 1.45 -4.23 5.46
C CYS A 36 0.33 -5.23 5.67
N GLU A 37 -0.57 -4.97 6.61
CA GLU A 37 -1.71 -5.85 6.84
C GLU A 37 -2.64 -5.88 5.64
N LEU A 38 -2.94 -4.71 5.08
CA LEU A 38 -3.78 -4.64 3.89
C LEU A 38 -3.15 -5.34 2.71
N GLY A 39 -1.82 -5.24 2.59
CA GLY A 39 -1.10 -5.96 1.55
C GLY A 39 -1.26 -7.47 1.67
N LYS A 40 -1.19 -7.98 2.90
CA LYS A 40 -1.39 -9.41 3.14
C LYS A 40 -2.81 -9.83 2.76
N GLU A 41 -3.80 -9.05 3.18
CA GLU A 41 -5.19 -9.34 2.84
C GLU A 41 -5.40 -9.33 1.34
N CYS A 42 -4.82 -8.35 0.66
CA CYS A 42 -4.94 -8.23 -0.78
C CYS A 42 -4.32 -9.44 -1.50
N LYS A 43 -3.14 -9.84 -1.06
CA LYS A 43 -2.46 -11.01 -1.64
C LYS A 43 -3.31 -12.27 -1.47
N GLU A 44 -3.88 -12.45 -0.31
CA GLU A 44 -4.74 -13.60 -0.06
C GLU A 44 -5.99 -13.57 -0.91
N LYS A 45 -6.60 -12.40 -1.02
CA LYS A 45 -7.81 -12.25 -1.80
C LYS A 45 -7.58 -12.54 -3.27
N LEU A 46 -6.45 -12.10 -3.80
CA LEU A 46 -6.11 -12.30 -5.20
C LEU A 46 -5.38 -13.61 -5.46
N GLY A 47 -4.95 -14.30 -4.41
CA GLY A 47 -4.19 -15.53 -4.55
C GLY A 47 -2.81 -15.31 -5.14
N LYS A 48 -2.18 -14.18 -4.82
CA LYS A 48 -0.88 -13.80 -5.37
C LYS A 48 0.15 -13.65 -4.26
N ARG A 49 1.41 -13.83 -4.63
CA ARG A 49 2.52 -13.61 -3.70
C ARG A 49 3.03 -12.18 -3.75
N VAL A 50 2.84 -11.50 -4.87
CA VAL A 50 3.26 -10.11 -5.04
C VAL A 50 2.10 -9.32 -5.61
N LEU A 51 2.15 -8.02 -5.40
CA LEU A 51 1.12 -7.11 -5.90
C LEU A 51 1.78 -6.03 -6.74
N THR A 52 1.11 -5.65 -7.83
CA THR A 52 1.52 -4.48 -8.56
C THR A 52 0.99 -3.24 -7.86
N GLN A 53 1.58 -2.08 -8.19
CA GLN A 53 1.10 -0.81 -7.64
C GLN A 53 -0.38 -0.60 -7.95
N ASP A 54 -0.78 -0.91 -9.19
CA ASP A 54 -2.17 -0.73 -9.60
C ASP A 54 -3.12 -1.63 -8.81
N GLU A 55 -2.73 -2.89 -8.63
CA GLU A 55 -3.56 -3.82 -7.87
C GLU A 55 -3.76 -3.35 -6.44
N PHE A 56 -2.68 -2.90 -5.82
CA PHE A 56 -2.76 -2.44 -4.44
C PHE A 56 -3.55 -1.13 -4.33
N ASP A 57 -3.35 -0.21 -5.29
CA ASP A 57 -4.10 1.04 -5.30
C ASP A 57 -5.61 0.78 -5.38
N GLU A 58 -6.02 -0.13 -6.25
CA GLU A 58 -7.43 -0.49 -6.38
C GLU A 58 -7.97 -1.08 -5.09
N PHE A 59 -7.19 -1.95 -4.45
CA PHE A 59 -7.60 -2.54 -3.19
C PHE A 59 -7.74 -1.48 -2.09
N LEU A 60 -6.86 -0.49 -2.11
CA LEU A 60 -6.87 0.54 -1.08
C LEU A 60 -8.04 1.50 -1.16
N LYS A 61 -8.57 1.74 -2.36
CA LYS A 61 -9.63 2.74 -2.53
C LYS A 61 -10.76 2.64 -1.51
N PRO A 62 -11.36 1.45 -1.30
CA PRO A 62 -12.45 1.35 -0.34
C PRO A 62 -12.00 1.33 1.13
N VAL A 63 -10.71 1.19 1.38
CA VAL A 63 -10.20 1.09 2.75
C VAL A 63 -9.27 2.24 3.13
N LEU A 64 -9.22 3.28 2.31
CA LEU A 64 -8.38 4.45 2.61
C LEU A 64 -8.75 5.10 3.94
N SER A 65 -10.00 4.98 4.36
CA SER A 65 -10.45 5.55 5.62
C SER A 65 -9.79 4.90 6.83
N ARG A 66 -9.17 3.73 6.66
CA ARG A 66 -8.44 3.06 7.74
C ARG A 66 -7.08 3.69 7.99
N LEU A 67 -6.63 4.56 7.08
CA LEU A 67 -5.34 5.23 7.19
C LEU A 67 -5.53 6.66 7.67
N GLU A 68 -4.57 7.12 8.47
CA GLU A 68 -4.60 8.50 8.95
C GLU A 68 -4.29 9.46 7.82
N ASN A 69 -5.01 10.57 7.79
CA ASN A 69 -4.79 11.59 6.77
C ASN A 69 -3.49 12.33 7.02
N LYS A 70 -2.89 12.79 5.92
CA LYS A 70 -1.71 13.62 6.00
C LYS A 70 -2.05 14.91 6.74
N ARG A 71 -1.19 15.29 7.66
CA ARG A 71 -1.35 16.55 8.37
C ARG A 71 -0.76 17.69 7.54
N ALA A 72 -1.47 18.79 7.54
CA ALA A 72 -1.02 19.97 6.83
C ALA A 72 0.18 20.62 7.52
#